data_f983f837b818ec8fa258fd6d3760fb03
#
_entry.id   f983f837b818ec8fa258fd6d3760fb03
#
_cell.length_a   1.000
_cell.length_b   1.000
_cell.length_c   1.000
_cell.angle_alpha   90.00
_cell.angle_beta   90.00
_cell.angle_gamma   90.00
#
_symmetry.space_group_name_H-M   'P 1'
#
loop_
_entity.id
_entity.type
_entity.pdbx_description
1 polymer ?
#
loop_
_entity_poly.entity_id
_entity_poly.type
_entity_poly.pdbx_seq_one_letter_code
_entity_poly.pdbx_strand_id
1 'polypeptide(L)'
;PIQGEVVDYNNTSLGYFSEPFEVIDRYELSRYITPYGINLTLGSDGWAWVFDVTDYAPLLKDSVELECGNWQELLDLKFAFIEGTPPRDVKNVTAFWKGTHYLSNWDETILPQTYAPGDGESMWRLKTRASGHDFGQGNNCAEFCYNTHSVKVNNVPQWSWEIMQECADNPLYPQGGTWIYDRAGWCPGAPVRTEDLELTPLVAGQDSFTVEYDVTSDPFGNYRMEGQIIGYGAPNMVHDVEVM
;
A
#
# COMPACT_ATOMS: atom_id res chain seq x y z
N PRO A 1 -10.76 20.28 4.27
CA PRO A 1 -12.17 19.97 4.05
C PRO A 1 -12.53 20.31 2.62
N ILE A 2 -13.04 19.33 1.89
CA ILE A 2 -13.59 19.60 0.57
C ILE A 2 -14.84 20.46 0.80
N GLN A 3 -14.69 21.73 0.68
CA GLN A 3 -15.81 22.67 0.60
C GLN A 3 -15.96 23.06 -0.84
N GLY A 4 -16.62 22.24 -1.62
CA GLY A 4 -16.93 22.60 -2.98
C GLY A 4 -18.21 21.93 -3.38
N GLU A 5 -19.15 22.70 -3.77
CA GLU A 5 -20.26 22.24 -4.57
C GLU A 5 -19.68 21.81 -5.92
N VAL A 6 -19.87 20.57 -6.31
CA VAL A 6 -19.48 20.11 -7.66
C VAL A 6 -20.37 20.82 -8.65
N VAL A 7 -19.83 21.80 -9.34
CA VAL A 7 -20.60 22.73 -10.17
C VAL A 7 -20.68 22.24 -11.62
N ASP A 8 -19.74 21.39 -12.05
CA ASP A 8 -19.73 20.87 -13.42
C ASP A 8 -18.95 19.55 -13.52
N TYR A 9 -19.63 18.47 -13.84
CA TYR A 9 -19.04 17.15 -14.07
C TYR A 9 -18.33 16.98 -15.42
N ASN A 10 -18.50 17.93 -16.30
CA ASN A 10 -17.87 17.90 -17.62
C ASN A 10 -16.55 18.67 -17.65
N ASN A 11 -16.16 19.24 -16.55
CA ASN A 11 -14.91 19.97 -16.45
C ASN A 11 -13.78 19.04 -15.97
N THR A 12 -12.70 18.96 -16.74
CA THR A 12 -11.55 18.11 -16.44
C THR A 12 -10.66 18.62 -15.33
N SER A 13 -10.88 19.83 -14.85
CA SER A 13 -10.17 20.41 -13.71
C SER A 13 -11.15 20.96 -12.69
N LEU A 14 -11.30 20.27 -11.59
CA LEU A 14 -12.07 20.73 -10.45
C LEU A 14 -11.11 21.44 -9.49
N GLY A 15 -11.25 22.74 -9.34
CA GLY A 15 -10.52 23.50 -8.33
C GLY A 15 -11.27 23.44 -7.00
N TYR A 16 -10.83 22.58 -6.09
CA TYR A 16 -11.49 22.41 -4.80
C TYR A 16 -10.96 23.34 -3.70
N PHE A 17 -9.83 24.00 -3.94
CA PHE A 17 -9.14 24.76 -2.91
C PHE A 17 -9.12 26.24 -3.27
N SER A 18 -9.63 27.03 -2.36
CA SER A 18 -9.52 28.49 -2.43
C SER A 18 -8.23 29.00 -1.78
N GLU A 19 -7.63 28.21 -0.91
CA GLU A 19 -6.44 28.58 -0.15
C GLU A 19 -5.37 27.49 -0.29
N PRO A 20 -4.09 27.87 -0.43
CA PRO A 20 -2.99 26.91 -0.41
C PRO A 20 -2.88 26.25 0.96
N PHE A 21 -2.59 24.96 1.00
CA PHE A 21 -2.32 24.20 2.21
C PHE A 21 -0.99 23.45 2.10
N GLU A 22 -0.37 23.22 3.25
CA GLU A 22 0.84 22.43 3.36
C GLU A 22 0.48 20.97 3.57
N VAL A 23 1.03 20.07 2.76
CA VAL A 23 0.93 18.63 2.98
C VAL A 23 2.01 18.23 3.96
N ILE A 24 1.62 17.90 5.19
CA ILE A 24 2.55 17.51 6.25
C ILE A 24 3.01 16.07 6.03
N ASP A 25 2.07 15.18 5.73
CA ASP A 25 2.39 13.78 5.43
C ASP A 25 1.34 13.14 4.51
N ARG A 26 1.73 12.03 3.87
CA ARG A 26 0.85 11.22 3.03
C ARG A 26 0.98 9.76 3.42
N TYR A 27 -0.16 9.08 3.49
CA TYR A 27 -0.25 7.66 3.82
C TYR A 27 -1.03 6.94 2.74
N GLU A 28 -0.45 5.90 2.17
CA GLU A 28 -1.18 5.03 1.25
C GLU A 28 -1.99 4.01 2.05
N LEU A 29 -3.32 4.15 2.01
CA LEU A 29 -4.21 3.23 2.73
C LEU A 29 -4.31 1.89 2.02
N SER A 30 -4.39 1.92 0.68
CA SER A 30 -4.44 0.75 -0.18
C SER A 30 -4.05 1.13 -1.60
N ARG A 31 -3.82 0.13 -2.45
CA ARG A 31 -3.56 0.34 -3.87
C ARG A 31 -4.27 -0.72 -4.69
N TYR A 32 -4.97 -0.29 -5.71
CA TYR A 32 -5.44 -1.18 -6.76
C TYR A 32 -5.02 -0.63 -8.12
N ILE A 33 -5.02 -1.49 -9.13
CA ILE A 33 -4.64 -1.12 -10.49
C ILE A 33 -5.90 -1.10 -11.35
N THR A 34 -6.10 -0.04 -12.12
CA THR A 34 -7.22 0.04 -13.05
C THR A 34 -7.12 -1.05 -14.12
N PRO A 35 -8.23 -1.69 -14.51
CA PRO A 35 -8.21 -2.72 -15.54
C PRO A 35 -7.90 -2.12 -16.93
N TYR A 36 -7.41 -2.96 -17.84
CA TYR A 36 -7.26 -2.61 -19.24
C TYR A 36 -8.62 -2.76 -19.95
N GLY A 37 -9.42 -1.70 -19.88
CA GLY A 37 -10.84 -1.74 -20.07
C GLY A 37 -11.38 -1.94 -21.49
N ILE A 38 -10.55 -1.98 -22.53
CA ILE A 38 -11.01 -1.91 -23.94
C ILE A 38 -12.03 -2.99 -24.35
N ASN A 39 -12.02 -4.15 -23.71
CA ASN A 39 -12.97 -5.24 -23.95
C ASN A 39 -13.78 -5.61 -22.70
N LEU A 40 -13.61 -4.85 -21.62
CA LEU A 40 -14.19 -5.14 -20.34
C LEU A 40 -15.58 -4.50 -20.22
N THR A 41 -16.55 -5.29 -19.82
CA THR A 41 -17.89 -4.80 -19.47
C THR A 41 -18.19 -5.24 -18.05
N LEU A 42 -18.27 -4.29 -17.12
CA LEU A 42 -18.55 -4.56 -15.72
C LEU A 42 -20.06 -4.60 -15.39
N GLY A 43 -20.91 -4.39 -16.40
CA GLY A 43 -22.36 -4.31 -16.22
C GLY A 43 -22.81 -3.01 -15.55
N SER A 44 -24.07 -2.98 -15.10
CA SER A 44 -24.67 -1.81 -14.45
C SER A 44 -24.13 -1.52 -13.06
N ASP A 45 -23.65 -2.56 -12.37
CA ASP A 45 -23.26 -2.47 -10.97
C ASP A 45 -21.75 -2.27 -10.79
N GLY A 46 -20.99 -2.33 -11.89
CA GLY A 46 -19.54 -2.18 -11.85
C GLY A 46 -18.84 -3.33 -11.15
N TRP A 47 -17.68 -3.04 -10.56
CA TRP A 47 -16.93 -3.97 -9.74
C TRP A 47 -16.49 -3.29 -8.44
N ALA A 48 -16.45 -4.02 -7.35
CA ALA A 48 -16.04 -3.48 -6.07
C ALA A 48 -14.87 -4.28 -5.48
N TRP A 49 -13.89 -3.56 -4.98
CA TRP A 49 -12.85 -4.09 -4.11
C TRP A 49 -13.05 -3.55 -2.70
N VAL A 50 -12.82 -4.41 -1.71
CA VAL A 50 -12.93 -4.06 -0.30
C VAL A 50 -11.54 -4.15 0.33
N PHE A 51 -11.16 -3.08 1.04
CA PHE A 51 -9.88 -3.01 1.78
C PHE A 51 -10.16 -2.78 3.26
N ASP A 52 -9.52 -3.56 4.11
CA ASP A 52 -9.49 -3.27 5.53
C ASP A 52 -8.51 -2.13 5.79
N VAL A 53 -9.04 -1.00 6.23
CA VAL A 53 -8.28 0.20 6.56
C VAL A 53 -8.36 0.54 8.05
N THR A 54 -8.70 -0.43 8.89
CA THR A 54 -8.89 -0.27 10.33
C THR A 54 -7.64 0.31 11.01
N ASP A 55 -6.45 -0.10 10.58
CA ASP A 55 -5.18 0.40 11.11
C ASP A 55 -4.95 1.89 10.88
N TYR A 56 -5.66 2.48 9.94
CA TYR A 56 -5.59 3.91 9.64
C TYR A 56 -6.67 4.74 10.35
N ALA A 57 -7.47 4.11 11.22
CA ALA A 57 -8.50 4.83 11.98
C ALA A 57 -8.02 6.09 12.71
N PRO A 58 -6.80 6.16 13.28
CA PRO A 58 -6.28 7.39 13.87
C PRO A 58 -6.08 8.53 12.87
N LEU A 59 -5.81 8.20 11.60
CA LEU A 59 -5.62 9.17 10.51
C LEU A 59 -6.94 9.65 9.90
N LEU A 60 -8.02 8.86 10.06
CA LEU A 60 -9.34 9.13 9.49
C LEU A 60 -10.25 9.86 10.48
N LYS A 61 -9.69 10.78 11.28
CA LYS A 61 -10.42 11.57 12.26
C LYS A 61 -10.60 13.00 11.75
N ASP A 62 -11.70 13.61 12.16
CA ASP A 62 -12.04 15.00 11.83
C ASP A 62 -12.12 15.23 10.30
N SER A 63 -11.29 16.10 9.77
CA SER A 63 -11.23 16.41 8.34
C SER A 63 -9.89 15.98 7.77
N VAL A 64 -9.93 15.08 6.80
CA VAL A 64 -8.74 14.60 6.09
C VAL A 64 -8.93 14.79 4.59
N GLU A 65 -7.86 15.03 3.88
CA GLU A 65 -7.86 14.99 2.43
C GLU A 65 -7.61 13.55 1.97
N LEU A 66 -8.45 13.08 1.06
CA LEU A 66 -8.30 11.78 0.42
C LEU A 66 -7.97 12.00 -1.05
N GLU A 67 -6.81 11.51 -1.46
CA GLU A 67 -6.42 11.47 -2.85
C GLU A 67 -6.69 10.07 -3.40
N CYS A 68 -7.50 9.98 -4.45
CA CYS A 68 -7.80 8.74 -5.13
C CYS A 68 -7.45 8.89 -6.61
N GLY A 69 -6.28 8.37 -6.98
CA GLY A 69 -5.80 8.41 -8.36
C GLY A 69 -6.59 7.45 -9.22
N ASN A 70 -7.14 7.97 -10.29
CA ASN A 70 -7.82 7.17 -11.31
C ASN A 70 -7.79 7.91 -12.65
N TRP A 71 -7.39 7.19 -13.70
CA TRP A 71 -7.22 7.81 -15.02
C TRP A 71 -8.28 7.40 -16.03
N GLN A 72 -9.00 6.33 -15.80
CA GLN A 72 -9.78 5.67 -16.85
C GLN A 72 -11.19 5.28 -16.44
N GLU A 73 -11.44 5.14 -15.13
CA GLU A 73 -12.67 4.55 -14.61
C GLU A 73 -13.46 5.55 -13.77
N LEU A 74 -14.77 5.36 -13.73
CA LEU A 74 -15.59 6.03 -12.73
C LEU A 74 -15.40 5.34 -11.40
N LEU A 75 -14.98 6.10 -10.40
CA LEU A 75 -14.69 5.62 -9.08
C LEU A 75 -15.77 6.06 -8.09
N ASP A 76 -16.37 5.11 -7.40
CA ASP A 76 -17.24 5.34 -6.24
C ASP A 76 -16.55 4.79 -5.00
N LEU A 77 -16.09 5.69 -4.13
CA LEU A 77 -15.37 5.34 -2.92
C LEU A 77 -16.27 5.48 -1.70
N LYS A 78 -16.37 4.41 -0.91
CA LYS A 78 -17.17 4.37 0.31
C LYS A 78 -16.34 3.88 1.48
N PHE A 79 -16.47 4.55 2.62
CA PHE A 79 -15.95 4.06 3.89
C PHE A 79 -17.09 3.46 4.71
N ALA A 80 -16.91 2.23 5.18
CA ALA A 80 -17.77 1.61 6.16
C ALA A 80 -17.11 1.70 7.54
N PHE A 81 -17.69 2.49 8.43
CA PHE A 81 -17.26 2.58 9.83
C PHE A 81 -18.09 1.60 10.66
N ILE A 82 -17.42 0.61 11.23
CA ILE A 82 -18.06 -0.41 12.08
C ILE A 82 -17.90 0.04 13.54
N GLU A 83 -19.01 0.24 14.23
CA GLU A 83 -19.00 0.59 15.64
C GLU A 83 -18.60 -0.60 16.49
N GLY A 84 -17.66 -0.43 17.39
CA GLY A 84 -17.18 -1.46 18.30
C GLY A 84 -15.85 -1.10 18.95
N THR A 85 -15.43 -1.94 19.89
CA THR A 85 -14.11 -1.82 20.50
C THR A 85 -13.12 -2.60 19.63
N PRO A 86 -12.07 -1.96 19.08
CA PRO A 86 -11.07 -2.68 18.32
C PRO A 86 -10.28 -3.64 19.22
N PRO A 87 -9.71 -4.72 18.68
CA PRO A 87 -8.87 -5.64 19.45
C PRO A 87 -7.71 -4.93 20.15
N ARG A 88 -7.12 -3.97 19.48
CA ARG A 88 -6.09 -3.06 19.99
C ARG A 88 -6.30 -1.66 19.43
N ASP A 89 -5.97 -0.65 20.21
CA ASP A 89 -5.91 0.71 19.68
C ASP A 89 -4.65 0.86 18.83
N VAL A 90 -4.78 1.45 17.65
CA VAL A 90 -3.63 1.94 16.91
C VAL A 90 -3.14 3.23 17.57
N LYS A 91 -1.88 3.26 17.95
CA LYS A 91 -1.24 4.41 18.63
C LYS A 91 -0.46 5.27 17.67
N ASN A 92 0.17 4.64 16.67
CA ASN A 92 0.99 5.34 15.70
C ASN A 92 0.97 4.65 14.33
N VAL A 93 1.07 5.46 13.28
CA VAL A 93 1.30 5.03 11.90
C VAL A 93 2.45 5.87 11.37
N THR A 94 3.57 5.23 11.07
CA THR A 94 4.75 5.89 10.48
C THR A 94 4.98 5.34 9.09
N ALA A 95 4.99 6.21 8.07
CA ALA A 95 5.17 5.82 6.68
C ALA A 95 6.54 6.25 6.15
N PHE A 96 7.17 5.38 5.38
CA PHE A 96 8.48 5.58 4.75
C PHE A 96 8.57 4.78 3.43
N TRP A 97 9.69 4.87 2.72
CA TRP A 97 9.94 4.26 1.39
C TRP A 97 8.83 4.59 0.37
N LYS A 98 8.34 5.83 0.43
CA LYS A 98 7.21 6.27 -0.39
C LYS A 98 7.62 6.59 -1.81
N GLY A 99 6.80 6.16 -2.78
CA GLY A 99 6.97 6.56 -4.18
C GLY A 99 7.72 5.54 -5.04
N THR A 100 8.32 6.04 -6.10
CA THR A 100 9.00 5.21 -7.09
C THR A 100 10.50 5.18 -6.82
N HIS A 101 11.06 3.96 -6.73
CA HIS A 101 12.47 3.72 -6.49
C HIS A 101 13.05 2.85 -7.61
N TYR A 102 14.13 3.31 -8.23
CA TYR A 102 14.78 2.60 -9.32
C TYR A 102 15.78 1.59 -8.78
N LEU A 103 15.82 0.42 -9.40
CA LEU A 103 16.75 -0.64 -9.03
C LEU A 103 18.22 -0.22 -9.20
N SER A 104 18.50 0.68 -10.15
CA SER A 104 19.85 1.20 -10.39
C SER A 104 20.45 2.01 -9.24
N ASN A 105 19.63 2.53 -8.33
CA ASN A 105 20.05 3.30 -7.17
C ASN A 105 19.25 2.93 -5.91
N TRP A 106 18.87 1.65 -5.81
CA TRP A 106 18.02 1.13 -4.74
C TRP A 106 18.58 1.44 -3.36
N ASP A 107 19.83 1.08 -3.12
CA ASP A 107 20.50 1.26 -1.82
C ASP A 107 20.71 2.74 -1.44
N GLU A 108 20.57 3.66 -2.39
CA GLU A 108 20.64 5.10 -2.13
C GLU A 108 19.29 5.70 -1.74
N THR A 109 18.18 5.06 -2.14
CA THR A 109 16.82 5.59 -1.99
C THR A 109 15.97 4.80 -1.00
N ILE A 110 16.21 3.50 -0.85
CA ILE A 110 15.58 2.63 0.15
C ILE A 110 16.52 2.44 1.33
N LEU A 111 16.65 3.49 2.12
CA LEU A 111 17.54 3.46 3.28
C LEU A 111 16.90 2.72 4.46
N PRO A 112 17.73 2.09 5.33
CA PRO A 112 17.26 1.55 6.60
C PRO A 112 16.49 2.60 7.41
N GLN A 113 15.39 2.17 8.02
CA GLN A 113 14.55 3.03 8.85
C GLN A 113 14.69 2.65 10.30
N THR A 114 14.92 3.64 11.16
CA THR A 114 14.94 3.45 12.60
C THR A 114 13.60 3.88 13.18
N TYR A 115 13.00 3.01 13.94
CA TYR A 115 11.77 3.27 14.67
C TYR A 115 12.03 3.23 16.18
N ALA A 116 11.55 4.25 16.87
CA ALA A 116 11.52 4.30 18.32
C ALA A 116 10.07 4.17 18.78
N PRO A 117 9.72 3.10 19.51
CA PRO A 117 8.38 2.91 20.04
C PRO A 117 7.90 4.11 20.85
N GLY A 118 6.65 4.54 20.62
CA GLY A 118 6.02 5.59 21.38
C GLY A 118 5.38 5.09 22.68
N ASP A 119 4.95 6.05 23.51
CA ASP A 119 4.29 5.75 24.76
C ASP A 119 3.01 4.92 24.57
N GLY A 120 2.92 3.81 25.31
CA GLY A 120 1.76 2.92 25.29
C GLY A 120 1.70 1.95 24.11
N GLU A 121 2.70 1.93 23.25
CA GLU A 121 2.84 0.89 22.23
C GLU A 121 3.35 -0.42 22.86
N SER A 122 2.84 -1.53 22.39
CA SER A 122 3.21 -2.87 22.88
C SER A 122 3.26 -3.94 21.79
N MET A 123 2.86 -3.60 20.58
CA MET A 123 2.87 -4.47 19.41
C MET A 123 3.19 -3.62 18.17
N TRP A 124 3.95 -4.19 17.23
CA TRP A 124 4.35 -3.50 16.00
C TRP A 124 4.22 -4.41 14.80
N ARG A 125 3.72 -3.87 13.72
CA ARG A 125 3.64 -4.54 12.42
C ARG A 125 4.28 -3.67 11.34
N LEU A 126 5.01 -4.30 10.43
CA LEU A 126 5.50 -3.66 9.21
C LEU A 126 4.58 -4.04 8.04
N LYS A 127 3.95 -3.05 7.45
CA LYS A 127 3.18 -3.22 6.22
C LYS A 127 3.99 -2.70 5.03
N THR A 128 4.13 -3.51 3.99
CA THR A 128 4.78 -3.07 2.76
C THR A 128 3.91 -3.37 1.56
N ARG A 129 3.90 -2.44 0.60
CA ARG A 129 3.32 -2.62 -0.73
C ARG A 129 4.38 -2.32 -1.75
N ALA A 130 4.55 -3.23 -2.70
CA ALA A 130 5.47 -3.08 -3.80
C ALA A 130 4.79 -3.49 -5.11
N SER A 131 4.95 -2.69 -6.14
CA SER A 131 4.56 -3.02 -7.50
C SER A 131 5.69 -2.69 -8.45
N GLY A 132 6.14 -3.68 -9.23
CA GLY A 132 7.25 -3.55 -10.17
C GLY A 132 6.78 -2.99 -11.50
N HIS A 133 7.49 -2.00 -11.99
CA HIS A 133 7.18 -1.30 -13.22
C HIS A 133 8.43 -1.15 -14.08
N ASP A 134 8.19 -0.90 -15.35
CA ASP A 134 9.22 -0.78 -16.36
C ASP A 134 9.80 -2.13 -16.79
N PHE A 135 9.78 -2.33 -18.09
CA PHE A 135 10.31 -3.53 -18.72
C PHE A 135 11.48 -3.21 -19.66
N GLY A 136 11.89 -1.97 -19.74
CA GLY A 136 13.11 -1.47 -20.35
C GLY A 136 13.57 -2.11 -21.66
N GLN A 137 14.75 -1.75 -22.09
CA GLN A 137 15.35 -2.32 -23.31
C GLN A 137 15.96 -3.69 -23.02
N GLY A 138 15.19 -4.74 -23.16
CA GLY A 138 15.69 -6.12 -23.25
C GLY A 138 15.47 -7.01 -22.05
N ASN A 139 15.32 -6.51 -20.85
CA ASN A 139 15.06 -7.31 -19.66
C ASN A 139 13.86 -6.77 -18.91
N ASN A 140 12.74 -7.38 -18.96
CA ASN A 140 11.51 -6.98 -18.26
C ASN A 140 11.63 -7.11 -16.73
N CYS A 141 12.71 -6.61 -16.13
CA CYS A 141 13.16 -7.10 -14.84
C CYS A 141 12.41 -6.59 -13.62
N ALA A 142 11.77 -5.42 -13.63
CA ALA A 142 10.94 -5.02 -12.49
C ALA A 142 9.48 -5.49 -12.65
N GLU A 143 8.91 -5.40 -13.86
CA GLU A 143 7.51 -5.71 -14.10
C GLU A 143 7.26 -7.21 -14.29
N PHE A 144 8.09 -7.90 -15.09
CA PHE A 144 7.87 -9.28 -15.52
C PHE A 144 8.95 -10.26 -15.05
N CYS A 145 9.84 -9.84 -14.14
CA CYS A 145 10.89 -10.69 -13.59
C CYS A 145 10.55 -11.15 -12.17
N TYR A 146 10.98 -12.37 -11.87
CA TYR A 146 10.95 -12.90 -10.51
C TYR A 146 12.10 -12.29 -9.71
N ASN A 147 11.78 -11.41 -8.81
CA ASN A 147 12.73 -10.78 -7.91
C ASN A 147 12.39 -11.17 -6.47
N THR A 148 13.43 -11.46 -5.70
CA THR A 148 13.28 -11.77 -4.29
C THR A 148 13.29 -10.48 -3.50
N HIS A 149 12.22 -10.21 -2.78
CA HIS A 149 12.08 -9.15 -1.81
C HIS A 149 12.43 -9.68 -0.43
N SER A 150 13.07 -8.89 0.39
CA SER A 150 13.45 -9.31 1.73
C SER A 150 13.39 -8.16 2.74
N VAL A 151 13.19 -8.52 4.01
CA VAL A 151 13.24 -7.60 5.13
C VAL A 151 14.20 -8.11 6.19
N LYS A 152 15.07 -7.21 6.65
CA LYS A 152 15.90 -7.40 7.84
C LYS A 152 15.38 -6.55 8.99
N VAL A 153 15.51 -7.08 10.19
CA VAL A 153 15.26 -6.34 11.42
C VAL A 153 16.55 -6.35 12.23
N ASN A 154 17.05 -5.18 12.63
CA ASN A 154 18.33 -5.02 13.32
C ASN A 154 19.48 -5.74 12.61
N ASN A 155 19.58 -5.57 11.30
CA ASN A 155 20.54 -6.21 10.39
C ASN A 155 20.42 -7.75 10.31
N VAL A 156 19.37 -8.35 10.85
CA VAL A 156 19.16 -9.80 10.79
C VAL A 156 18.05 -10.10 9.78
N PRO A 157 18.31 -10.90 8.72
CA PRO A 157 17.27 -11.32 7.77
C PRO A 157 16.13 -12.05 8.48
N GLN A 158 14.89 -11.63 8.24
CA GLN A 158 13.69 -12.19 8.85
C GLN A 158 12.73 -12.79 7.84
N TRP A 159 12.49 -12.09 6.73
CA TRP A 159 11.55 -12.53 5.71
C TRP A 159 12.13 -12.38 4.32
N SER A 160 11.69 -13.26 3.44
CA SER A 160 12.02 -13.23 2.02
C SER A 160 10.87 -13.84 1.21
N TRP A 161 10.47 -13.18 0.13
CA TRP A 161 9.34 -13.60 -0.71
C TRP A 161 9.49 -13.08 -2.15
N GLU A 162 8.65 -13.59 -3.02
CA GLU A 162 8.45 -13.07 -4.38
C GLU A 162 7.07 -12.42 -4.49
N ILE A 163 6.97 -11.34 -5.26
CA ILE A 163 5.72 -10.60 -5.44
C ILE A 163 5.02 -10.87 -6.77
N MET A 164 5.49 -11.83 -7.55
CA MET A 164 4.86 -12.17 -8.83
C MET A 164 3.40 -12.61 -8.63
N GLN A 165 2.50 -12.08 -9.47
CA GLN A 165 1.08 -12.40 -9.47
C GLN A 165 0.66 -12.98 -10.80
N GLU A 166 -0.16 -14.04 -10.76
CA GLU A 166 -0.80 -14.66 -11.94
C GLU A 166 -2.00 -13.82 -12.37
N CYS A 167 -1.79 -12.95 -13.35
CA CYS A 167 -2.82 -11.99 -13.75
C CYS A 167 -3.99 -12.65 -14.50
N ALA A 168 -3.79 -13.83 -15.10
CA ALA A 168 -4.85 -14.59 -15.75
C ALA A 168 -5.95 -15.06 -14.80
N ASP A 169 -5.66 -15.18 -13.50
CA ASP A 169 -6.63 -15.55 -12.45
C ASP A 169 -7.50 -14.37 -11.99
N ASN A 170 -7.26 -13.17 -12.52
CA ASN A 170 -8.04 -12.00 -12.21
C ASN A 170 -9.51 -12.18 -12.64
N PRO A 171 -10.49 -11.95 -11.74
CA PRO A 171 -11.91 -12.07 -12.07
C PRO A 171 -12.40 -11.03 -13.09
N LEU A 172 -11.65 -9.94 -13.29
CA LEU A 172 -12.00 -8.92 -14.29
C LEU A 172 -11.45 -9.32 -15.66
N TYR A 173 -12.25 -10.01 -16.43
CA TYR A 173 -11.91 -10.44 -17.79
C TYR A 173 -13.14 -10.43 -18.74
N PRO A 174 -12.95 -10.39 -20.05
CA PRO A 174 -11.70 -10.15 -20.74
C PRO A 174 -11.28 -8.69 -20.63
N GLN A 175 -9.99 -8.44 -20.59
CA GLN A 175 -9.42 -7.11 -20.68
C GLN A 175 -8.64 -6.95 -21.99
N GLY A 176 -8.20 -5.73 -22.30
CA GLY A 176 -7.40 -5.44 -23.48
C GLY A 176 -5.90 -5.68 -23.27
N GLY A 177 -5.15 -5.69 -24.37
CA GLY A 177 -3.69 -5.68 -24.37
C GLY A 177 -3.04 -6.86 -23.66
N THR A 178 -2.04 -6.57 -22.86
CA THR A 178 -1.16 -7.55 -22.18
C THR A 178 -1.60 -7.88 -20.75
N TRP A 179 -2.87 -7.70 -20.42
CA TRP A 179 -3.40 -7.86 -19.07
C TRP A 179 -3.13 -9.25 -18.47
N ILE A 180 -3.08 -10.27 -19.31
CA ILE A 180 -2.95 -11.68 -18.93
C ILE A 180 -1.52 -12.06 -18.46
N TYR A 181 -0.52 -11.25 -18.75
CA TYR A 181 0.85 -11.56 -18.38
C TYR A 181 1.08 -11.31 -16.89
N ASP A 182 1.72 -12.29 -16.25
CA ASP A 182 2.09 -12.21 -14.84
C ASP A 182 2.99 -11.01 -14.56
N ARG A 183 2.77 -10.36 -13.44
CA ARG A 183 3.47 -9.13 -13.07
C ARG A 183 3.88 -9.12 -11.61
N ALA A 184 4.96 -8.39 -11.37
CA ALA A 184 5.52 -8.22 -10.03
C ALA A 184 4.64 -7.32 -9.16
N GLY A 185 3.82 -7.93 -8.31
CA GLY A 185 3.03 -7.25 -7.29
C GLY A 185 1.81 -6.48 -7.80
N TRP A 186 1.42 -6.63 -9.07
CA TRP A 186 0.23 -5.98 -9.60
C TRP A 186 -0.35 -6.68 -10.84
N CYS A 187 -1.66 -6.64 -10.98
CA CYS A 187 -2.35 -7.02 -12.20
C CYS A 187 -3.38 -5.95 -12.55
N PRO A 188 -3.61 -5.67 -13.84
CA PRO A 188 -4.70 -4.76 -14.23
C PRO A 188 -6.03 -5.24 -13.69
N GLY A 189 -6.74 -4.36 -12.95
CA GLY A 189 -8.03 -4.70 -12.32
C GLY A 189 -7.93 -5.43 -10.98
N ALA A 190 -6.77 -5.48 -10.35
CA ALA A 190 -6.59 -6.16 -9.07
C ALA A 190 -5.95 -5.26 -8.00
N PRO A 191 -6.15 -5.57 -6.71
CA PRO A 191 -5.41 -4.95 -5.63
C PRO A 191 -3.93 -5.30 -5.67
N VAL A 192 -3.09 -4.37 -5.25
CA VAL A 192 -1.70 -4.65 -4.91
C VAL A 192 -1.65 -5.28 -3.53
N ARG A 193 -0.99 -6.43 -3.43
CA ARG A 193 -0.85 -7.16 -2.17
C ARG A 193 -0.08 -6.32 -1.14
N THR A 194 -0.57 -6.36 0.09
CA THR A 194 0.14 -5.82 1.25
C THR A 194 0.77 -6.99 2.00
N GLU A 195 2.09 -6.95 2.18
CA GLU A 195 2.76 -7.82 3.14
C GLU A 195 2.59 -7.20 4.53
N ASP A 196 2.17 -8.00 5.49
CA ASP A 196 1.87 -7.58 6.86
C ASP A 196 2.66 -8.45 7.84
N LEU A 197 3.78 -7.90 8.32
CA LEU A 197 4.82 -8.64 9.02
C LEU A 197 4.81 -8.26 10.50
N GLU A 198 4.65 -9.25 11.38
CA GLU A 198 4.66 -9.07 12.82
C GLU A 198 6.10 -8.84 13.36
N LEU A 199 6.36 -7.65 13.86
CA LEU A 199 7.67 -7.27 14.39
C LEU A 199 7.83 -7.57 15.88
N THR A 200 6.75 -7.62 16.64
CA THR A 200 6.76 -7.67 18.11
C THR A 200 7.68 -8.73 18.70
N PRO A 201 7.69 -10.00 18.23
CA PRO A 201 8.56 -11.02 18.77
C PRO A 201 10.05 -10.72 18.60
N LEU A 202 10.39 -9.86 17.63
CA LEU A 202 11.78 -9.53 17.28
C LEU A 202 12.31 -8.30 18.01
N VAL A 203 11.42 -7.41 18.47
CA VAL A 203 11.78 -6.07 18.94
C VAL A 203 11.24 -5.71 20.33
N ALA A 204 10.44 -6.58 20.95
CA ALA A 204 9.85 -6.30 22.26
C ALA A 204 10.93 -5.97 23.31
N GLY A 205 10.72 -4.87 24.05
CA GLY A 205 11.63 -4.40 25.08
C GLY A 205 12.84 -3.63 24.58
N GLN A 206 12.92 -3.32 23.31
CA GLN A 206 13.96 -2.44 22.73
C GLN A 206 13.49 -0.98 22.74
N ASP A 207 14.40 -0.06 23.01
CA ASP A 207 14.14 1.39 22.93
C ASP A 207 14.02 1.88 21.47
N SER A 208 14.65 1.16 20.54
CA SER A 208 14.55 1.40 19.11
C SER A 208 14.98 0.16 18.33
N PHE A 209 14.52 0.06 17.09
CA PHE A 209 14.93 -1.00 16.15
C PHE A 209 15.03 -0.46 14.73
N THR A 210 15.74 -1.17 13.87
CA THR A 210 15.86 -0.84 12.46
C THR A 210 15.15 -1.85 11.58
N VAL A 211 14.58 -1.38 10.48
CA VAL A 211 14.06 -2.21 9.39
C VAL A 211 14.76 -1.82 8.10
N GLU A 212 15.14 -2.83 7.31
CA GLU A 212 15.72 -2.67 5.98
C GLU A 212 14.89 -3.47 5.00
N TYR A 213 14.69 -2.92 3.80
CA TYR A 213 14.03 -3.60 2.70
C TYR A 213 14.99 -3.71 1.52
N ASP A 214 15.08 -4.91 0.96
CA ASP A 214 16.01 -5.18 -0.13
C ASP A 214 15.32 -6.00 -1.23
N VAL A 215 15.80 -5.83 -2.47
CA VAL A 215 15.34 -6.55 -3.65
C VAL A 215 16.54 -7.12 -4.39
N THR A 216 16.57 -8.44 -4.52
CA THR A 216 17.59 -9.11 -5.33
C THR A 216 17.18 -9.07 -6.79
N SER A 217 17.80 -8.18 -7.57
CA SER A 217 17.46 -7.93 -8.98
C SER A 217 18.64 -7.38 -9.76
N ASP A 218 18.54 -7.45 -11.08
CA ASP A 218 19.32 -6.64 -11.99
C ASP A 218 18.95 -5.15 -11.84
N PRO A 219 19.87 -4.20 -12.10
CA PRO A 219 19.64 -2.77 -11.90
C PRO A 219 18.69 -2.17 -12.94
N PHE A 220 17.62 -2.88 -13.34
CA PHE A 220 16.72 -2.46 -14.39
C PHE A 220 15.26 -2.41 -13.93
N GLY A 221 14.60 -1.28 -14.15
CA GLY A 221 13.23 -1.03 -13.76
C GLY A 221 13.12 -0.34 -12.40
N ASN A 222 11.90 -0.28 -11.91
CA ASN A 222 11.60 0.42 -10.66
C ASN A 222 10.44 -0.26 -9.92
N TYR A 223 10.39 -0.03 -8.62
CA TYR A 223 9.25 -0.40 -7.79
C TYR A 223 8.59 0.84 -7.21
N ARG A 224 7.26 0.89 -7.31
CA ARG A 224 6.49 1.81 -6.50
C ARG A 224 6.29 1.18 -5.13
N MET A 225 6.84 1.84 -4.11
CA MET A 225 6.90 1.34 -2.74
C MET A 225 6.03 2.15 -1.79
N GLU A 226 5.58 1.50 -0.75
CA GLU A 226 5.10 2.11 0.49
C GLU A 226 5.48 1.16 1.64
N GLY A 227 6.20 1.68 2.62
CA GLY A 227 6.50 0.98 3.87
C GLY A 227 5.88 1.73 5.04
N GLN A 228 5.26 1.00 5.98
CA GLN A 228 4.60 1.60 7.14
C GLN A 228 4.82 0.73 8.37
N ILE A 229 5.23 1.35 9.49
CA ILE A 229 5.18 0.70 10.79
C ILE A 229 3.91 1.18 11.51
N ILE A 230 3.12 0.21 11.95
CA ILE A 230 1.94 0.43 12.76
C ILE A 230 2.26 0.01 14.19
N GLY A 231 2.15 0.96 15.12
CA GLY A 231 2.28 0.72 16.57
C GLY A 231 0.92 0.59 17.24
N TYR A 232 0.72 -0.50 17.96
CA TYR A 232 -0.55 -0.78 18.66
C TYR A 232 -0.36 -0.77 20.17
N GLY A 233 -1.42 -0.39 20.87
CA GLY A 233 -1.54 -0.50 22.32
C GLY A 233 -1.69 -1.94 22.82
N ALA A 234 -1.87 -2.07 24.12
CA ALA A 234 -2.23 -3.33 24.75
C ALA A 234 -3.58 -3.86 24.22
N PRO A 235 -3.83 -5.18 24.29
CA PRO A 235 -5.14 -5.74 23.92
C PRO A 235 -6.27 -5.08 24.71
N ASN A 236 -7.33 -4.71 24.02
CA ASN A 236 -8.55 -4.18 24.64
C ASN A 236 -9.47 -5.31 25.17
N MET A 237 -9.22 -6.56 24.77
CA MET A 237 -10.00 -7.73 25.13
C MET A 237 -9.11 -8.78 25.80
N VAL A 238 -9.64 -9.47 26.80
CA VAL A 238 -8.91 -10.54 27.53
C VAL A 238 -8.79 -11.81 26.68
N HIS A 239 -9.68 -12.01 25.73
CA HIS A 239 -9.69 -13.13 24.81
C HIS A 239 -9.89 -12.58 23.41
N ASP A 240 -8.79 -12.36 22.70
CA ASP A 240 -8.80 -12.06 21.28
C ASP A 240 -8.66 -13.39 20.52
N VAL A 241 -9.65 -13.72 19.70
CA VAL A 241 -9.56 -14.86 18.78
C VAL A 241 -9.23 -14.26 17.41
N GLU A 242 -7.96 -14.20 17.10
CA GLU A 242 -7.54 -13.90 15.74
C GLU A 242 -7.93 -15.09 14.86
N VAL A 243 -8.83 -14.86 13.92
CA VAL A 243 -9.10 -15.82 12.84
C VAL A 243 -8.01 -15.61 11.79
N MET A 244 -7.06 -16.53 11.78
CA MET A 244 -6.05 -16.59 10.72
C MET A 244 -6.61 -17.16 9.44
#